data_a8de6e2764c3a6fab178346c03218f0c
#
_entry.id   a8de6e2764c3a6fab178346c03218f0c
#
_cell.length_a   1.000
_cell.length_b   1.000
_cell.length_c   1.000
_cell.angle_alpha   90.00
_cell.angle_beta   90.00
_cell.angle_gamma   90.00
#
_symmetry.space_group_name_H-M   'P 1'
#
loop_
_entity.id
_entity.type
_entity.pdbx_description
1 polymer ?
#
loop_
_entity_poly.entity_id
_entity_poly.type
_entity_poly.pdbx_seq_one_letter_code
_entity_poly.pdbx_strand_id
1 'polypeptide(L)'
;GHGARAARLASASDPGPERQPVSSARSSAFVDSIWDVPRILESDRVVFHARLSRLPPLGWRVYGITPERDELRPTGTLLTGPCSMENEHLRVRVNPNGTLDLVCKATGREYRGLNYLTDQGECGNAWRHVPPRFDRVYSSLGVAARVAVVESGPLVSVIEAEYEFEVPEDYGD
;
A
#
# COMPACT_ATOMS: atom_id res chain seq x y z
N GLY A 1 -25.06 -3.03 7.60
CA GLY A 1 -23.88 -2.21 7.81
C GLY A 1 -23.15 -2.71 9.03
N HIS A 2 -22.01 -3.36 8.84
CA HIS A 2 -21.14 -3.77 9.95
C HIS A 2 -20.15 -2.62 10.17
N GLY A 3 -20.34 -1.85 11.24
CA GLY A 3 -19.38 -0.83 11.67
C GLY A 3 -18.04 -1.46 12.04
N ALA A 4 -16.96 -0.87 11.59
CA ALA A 4 -15.62 -1.33 11.91
C ALA A 4 -15.36 -1.15 13.42
N ARG A 5 -15.07 -2.25 14.12
CA ARG A 5 -14.65 -2.19 15.53
C ARG A 5 -13.23 -1.65 15.62
N ALA A 6 -13.02 -0.70 16.49
CA ALA A 6 -11.72 -0.10 16.73
C ALA A 6 -10.94 -0.83 17.83
N ALA A 7 -9.62 -0.87 17.71
CA ALA A 7 -8.72 -1.31 18.76
C ALA A 7 -7.88 -0.13 19.27
N ARG A 8 -7.78 0.03 20.59
CA ARG A 8 -6.97 1.10 21.20
C ARG A 8 -5.56 0.59 21.50
N LEU A 9 -4.57 1.30 20.99
CA LEU A 9 -3.17 1.15 21.38
C LEU A 9 -2.87 2.22 22.43
N ALA A 10 -2.56 1.81 23.65
CA ALA A 10 -2.21 2.74 24.72
C ALA A 10 -0.83 2.40 25.29
N SER A 11 -0.02 3.43 25.49
CA SER A 11 1.13 3.43 26.38
C SER A 11 0.76 4.27 27.60
N ALA A 12 1.20 3.89 28.78
CA ALA A 12 0.74 4.41 30.09
C ALA A 12 0.90 5.93 30.33
N SER A 13 1.39 6.73 29.36
CA SER A 13 1.62 8.19 29.52
C SER A 13 1.54 9.02 28.23
N ASP A 14 0.88 8.53 27.17
CA ASP A 14 0.85 9.22 25.87
C ASP A 14 -0.58 9.29 25.32
N PRO A 15 -1.03 10.42 24.72
CA PRO A 15 -2.23 10.39 23.88
C PRO A 15 -1.98 9.33 22.79
N GLY A 16 -2.78 8.28 22.78
CA GLY A 16 -2.56 7.09 21.94
C GLY A 16 -2.23 7.43 20.49
N PRO A 17 -1.56 6.54 19.76
CA PRO A 17 -1.16 6.79 18.39
C PRO A 17 -2.38 7.07 17.51
N GLU A 18 -2.19 7.97 16.54
CA GLU A 18 -3.17 8.20 15.47
C GLU A 18 -3.43 6.88 14.73
N ARG A 19 -4.70 6.58 14.45
CA ARG A 19 -5.13 5.30 13.91
C ARG A 19 -6.07 5.49 12.74
N GLN A 20 -5.96 4.62 11.77
CA GLN A 20 -6.84 4.56 10.60
C GLN A 20 -7.35 3.12 10.46
N PRO A 21 -8.66 2.85 10.61
CA PRO A 21 -9.22 1.53 10.38
C PRO A 21 -9.15 1.18 8.89
N VAL A 22 -8.83 -0.06 8.58
CA VAL A 22 -8.77 -0.58 7.21
C VAL A 22 -9.92 -1.55 6.97
N SER A 23 -10.05 -2.56 7.83
CA SER A 23 -11.12 -3.55 7.70
C SER A 23 -11.40 -4.25 9.02
N SER A 24 -12.60 -4.80 9.13
CA SER A 24 -12.94 -5.75 10.19
C SER A 24 -13.68 -6.95 9.59
N ALA A 25 -13.34 -8.14 10.03
CA ALA A 25 -14.00 -9.37 9.64
C ALA A 25 -14.16 -10.29 10.83
N ARG A 26 -15.33 -10.96 10.91
CA ARG A 26 -15.50 -12.08 11.83
C ARG A 26 -15.00 -13.34 11.15
N SER A 27 -14.15 -14.10 11.82
CA SER A 27 -13.67 -15.38 11.36
C SER A 27 -13.96 -16.46 12.40
N SER A 28 -14.29 -17.66 11.92
CA SER A 28 -14.38 -18.86 12.75
C SER A 28 -13.28 -19.82 12.32
N ALA A 29 -12.56 -20.38 13.28
CA ALA A 29 -11.56 -21.38 13.05
C ALA A 29 -11.88 -22.63 13.86
N PHE A 30 -11.74 -23.79 13.22
CA PHE A 30 -11.74 -25.07 13.93
C PHE A 30 -10.38 -25.24 14.61
N VAL A 31 -10.39 -25.44 15.92
CA VAL A 31 -9.18 -25.72 16.68
C VAL A 31 -9.33 -27.12 17.27
N ASP A 32 -8.48 -28.04 16.84
CA ASP A 32 -8.35 -29.35 17.48
C ASP A 32 -7.72 -29.15 18.85
N SER A 33 -8.44 -29.55 19.88
CA SER A 33 -7.91 -29.51 21.24
C SER A 33 -7.13 -30.81 21.51
N ILE A 34 -6.14 -30.72 22.41
CA ILE A 34 -5.41 -31.88 22.91
C ILE A 34 -6.31 -32.97 23.55
N TRP A 35 -7.59 -32.69 23.73
CA TRP A 35 -8.61 -33.58 24.32
C TRP A 35 -9.59 -34.11 23.27
N ASP A 36 -9.27 -34.10 21.98
CA ASP A 36 -10.12 -34.57 20.88
C ASP A 36 -11.54 -33.95 20.82
N VAL A 37 -11.74 -32.81 21.46
CA VAL A 37 -13.00 -32.08 21.38
C VAL A 37 -12.80 -30.88 20.42
N PRO A 38 -13.32 -30.95 19.19
CA PRO A 38 -13.24 -29.82 18.28
C PRO A 38 -13.96 -28.61 18.85
N ARG A 39 -13.29 -27.47 18.90
CA ARG A 39 -13.87 -26.20 19.32
C ARG A 39 -13.90 -25.25 18.15
N ILE A 40 -15.03 -24.56 17.99
CA ILE A 40 -15.14 -23.44 17.07
C ILE A 40 -14.66 -22.20 17.81
N LEU A 41 -13.55 -21.63 17.37
CA LEU A 41 -13.07 -20.35 17.85
C LEU A 41 -13.64 -19.25 16.96
N GLU A 42 -14.55 -18.46 17.51
CA GLU A 42 -15.00 -17.23 16.86
C GLU A 42 -14.08 -16.07 17.26
N SER A 43 -13.56 -15.38 16.27
CA SER A 43 -12.68 -14.22 16.48
C SER A 43 -13.07 -13.06 15.55
N ASP A 44 -12.96 -11.85 16.06
CA ASP A 44 -13.04 -10.65 15.23
C ASP A 44 -11.61 -10.25 14.82
N ARG A 45 -11.34 -10.21 13.51
CA ARG A 45 -10.09 -9.72 12.98
C ARG A 45 -10.24 -8.24 12.60
N VAL A 46 -9.39 -7.39 13.16
CA VAL A 46 -9.37 -5.97 12.86
C VAL A 46 -8.00 -5.62 12.25
N VAL A 47 -8.01 -4.97 11.09
CA VAL A 47 -6.82 -4.43 10.44
C VAL A 47 -6.90 -2.91 10.52
N PHE A 48 -5.82 -2.28 10.93
CA PHE A 48 -5.72 -0.82 11.03
C PHE A 48 -4.29 -0.34 10.82
N HIS A 49 -4.14 0.89 10.33
CA HIS A 49 -2.87 1.61 10.35
C HIS A 49 -2.74 2.36 11.67
N ALA A 50 -1.53 2.43 12.19
CA ALA A 50 -1.23 3.22 13.39
C ALA A 50 0.11 3.93 13.24
N ARG A 51 0.14 5.22 13.59
CA ARG A 51 1.40 5.97 13.73
C ARG A 51 1.98 5.69 15.11
N LEU A 52 3.07 4.98 15.18
CA LEU A 52 3.79 4.69 16.41
C LEU A 52 4.88 5.75 16.62
N SER A 53 4.72 6.56 17.68
CA SER A 53 5.69 7.60 18.04
C SER A 53 6.76 7.08 19.01
N ARG A 54 7.90 7.77 19.05
CA ARG A 54 8.97 7.54 20.04
C ARG A 54 9.52 6.10 20.06
N LEU A 55 9.61 5.48 18.90
CA LEU A 55 10.37 4.23 18.79
C LEU A 55 11.86 4.55 18.95
N PRO A 56 12.56 3.91 19.89
CA PRO A 56 14.00 4.14 20.06
C PRO A 56 14.75 3.54 18.86
N PRO A 57 15.85 4.19 18.41
CA PRO A 57 16.70 3.60 17.37
C PRO A 57 17.34 2.31 17.91
N LEU A 58 17.31 1.25 17.08
CA LEU A 58 17.79 -0.10 17.40
C LEU A 58 17.19 -0.70 18.69
N GLY A 59 16.03 -0.23 19.10
CA GLY A 59 15.33 -0.68 20.29
C GLY A 59 13.91 -1.16 20.01
N TRP A 60 13.17 -1.41 21.07
CA TRP A 60 11.79 -1.86 21.01
C TRP A 60 10.90 -1.10 21.99
N ARG A 61 9.61 -1.09 21.74
CA ARG A 61 8.59 -0.54 22.64
C ARG A 61 7.36 -1.45 22.63
N VAL A 62 6.76 -1.63 23.77
CA VAL A 62 5.54 -2.42 23.93
C VAL A 62 4.33 -1.48 23.88
N TYR A 63 3.31 -1.87 23.12
CA TYR A 63 2.01 -1.22 23.05
C TYR A 63 0.94 -2.23 23.46
N GLY A 64 0.04 -1.79 24.33
CA GLY A 64 -1.15 -2.58 24.69
C GLY A 64 -2.24 -2.37 23.64
N ILE A 65 -2.96 -3.43 23.28
CA ILE A 65 -4.12 -3.36 22.39
C ILE A 65 -5.36 -3.62 23.25
N THR A 66 -6.27 -2.66 23.29
CA THR A 66 -7.55 -2.79 24.00
C THR A 66 -8.69 -2.62 22.99
N PRO A 67 -9.65 -3.56 22.93
CA PRO A 67 -10.84 -3.39 22.12
C PRO A 67 -11.64 -2.17 22.58
N GLU A 68 -12.05 -1.35 21.63
CA GLU A 68 -12.88 -0.16 21.89
C GLU A 68 -14.26 -0.36 21.26
N ARG A 69 -15.32 0.09 21.93
CA ARG A 69 -16.69 -0.08 21.44
C ARG A 69 -17.10 0.97 20.43
N ASP A 70 -16.44 2.13 20.48
CA ASP A 70 -16.76 3.26 19.60
C ASP A 70 -16.08 3.11 18.24
N GLU A 71 -16.84 3.44 17.18
CA GLU A 71 -16.27 3.52 15.83
C GLU A 71 -15.24 4.63 15.74
N LEU A 72 -14.04 4.28 15.33
CA LEU A 72 -12.99 5.25 15.01
C LEU A 72 -13.30 5.85 13.65
N ARG A 73 -13.59 7.15 13.61
CA ARG A 73 -13.77 7.93 12.39
C ARG A 73 -12.59 8.87 12.24
N PRO A 74 -11.52 8.46 11.51
CA PRO A 74 -10.40 9.35 11.27
C PRO A 74 -10.88 10.56 10.45
N THR A 75 -10.41 11.74 10.82
CA THR A 75 -10.67 12.97 10.08
C THR A 75 -9.46 13.30 9.21
N GLY A 76 -9.70 13.74 7.98
CA GLY A 76 -8.67 14.10 7.02
C GLY A 76 -8.26 12.98 6.07
N THR A 77 -7.47 13.35 5.09
CA THR A 77 -6.94 12.45 4.06
C THR A 77 -5.64 13.03 3.50
N LEU A 78 -4.76 12.16 3.01
CA LEU A 78 -3.59 12.56 2.22
C LEU A 78 -3.94 12.87 0.76
N LEU A 79 -5.15 12.55 0.32
CA LEU A 79 -5.60 12.86 -1.05
C LEU A 79 -5.81 14.36 -1.23
N THR A 80 -5.27 14.92 -2.31
CA THR A 80 -5.49 16.29 -2.77
C THR A 80 -6.36 16.35 -4.02
N GLY A 81 -6.69 15.17 -4.58
CA GLY A 81 -7.55 14.99 -5.73
C GLY A 81 -7.69 13.52 -6.11
N PRO A 82 -8.48 13.19 -7.14
CA PRO A 82 -8.72 11.80 -7.52
C PRO A 82 -7.46 11.05 -8.01
N CYS A 83 -6.46 11.79 -8.50
CA CYS A 83 -5.20 11.25 -9.00
C CYS A 83 -3.99 11.87 -8.28
N SER A 84 -4.16 12.47 -7.12
CA SER A 84 -3.07 13.15 -6.43
C SER A 84 -3.17 13.03 -4.92
N MET A 85 -2.01 12.93 -4.29
CA MET A 85 -1.90 12.89 -2.83
C MET A 85 -0.62 13.58 -2.37
N GLU A 86 -0.63 14.04 -1.13
CA GLU A 86 0.57 14.64 -0.54
C GLU A 86 0.61 14.45 0.98
N ASN A 87 1.82 14.48 1.51
CA ASN A 87 2.12 14.61 2.92
C ASN A 87 3.05 15.79 3.16
N GLU A 88 3.64 15.90 4.34
CA GLU A 88 4.61 16.96 4.68
C GLU A 88 5.89 16.92 3.84
N HIS A 89 6.27 15.77 3.27
CA HIS A 89 7.52 15.56 2.55
C HIS A 89 7.38 15.53 1.03
N LEU A 90 6.33 14.89 0.55
CA LEU A 90 6.16 14.56 -0.85
C LEU A 90 4.79 14.99 -1.37
N ARG A 91 4.75 15.34 -2.67
CA ARG A 91 3.53 15.40 -3.47
C ARG A 91 3.66 14.43 -4.62
N VAL A 92 2.62 13.64 -4.86
CA VAL A 92 2.57 12.66 -5.95
C VAL A 92 1.32 12.90 -6.78
N ARG A 93 1.47 12.81 -8.09
CA ARG A 93 0.37 12.79 -9.06
C ARG A 93 0.49 11.54 -9.92
N VAL A 94 -0.61 10.84 -10.11
CA VAL A 94 -0.72 9.72 -11.04
C VAL A 94 -1.22 10.26 -12.38
N ASN A 95 -0.49 9.95 -13.45
CA ASN A 95 -0.83 10.35 -14.80
C ASN A 95 -1.79 9.36 -15.48
N PRO A 96 -2.49 9.74 -16.57
CA PRO A 96 -3.45 8.87 -17.24
C PRO A 96 -2.85 7.57 -17.84
N ASN A 97 -1.54 7.50 -17.98
CA ASN A 97 -0.82 6.31 -18.43
C ASN A 97 -0.18 5.50 -17.28
N GLY A 98 -0.59 5.75 -16.03
CA GLY A 98 -0.06 5.04 -14.86
C GLY A 98 1.31 5.50 -14.38
N THR A 99 1.96 6.44 -15.07
CA THR A 99 3.22 7.02 -14.59
C THR A 99 2.98 7.99 -13.43
N LEU A 100 4.03 8.30 -12.69
CA LEU A 100 3.99 9.16 -11.52
C LEU A 100 4.82 10.43 -11.73
N ASP A 101 4.26 11.57 -11.32
CA ASP A 101 5.04 12.77 -11.08
C ASP A 101 5.20 12.98 -9.58
N LEU A 102 6.43 13.19 -9.13
CA LEU A 102 6.78 13.32 -7.72
C LEU A 102 7.50 14.63 -7.48
N VAL A 103 7.11 15.34 -6.44
CA VAL A 103 7.79 16.55 -5.95
C VAL A 103 8.29 16.29 -4.53
N CYS A 104 9.59 16.45 -4.31
CA CYS A 104 10.18 16.49 -2.98
C CYS A 104 10.05 17.91 -2.41
N LYS A 105 9.19 18.11 -1.41
CA LYS A 105 8.90 19.43 -0.83
C LYS A 105 10.12 20.09 -0.16
N ALA A 106 10.99 19.26 0.44
CA ALA A 106 12.18 19.77 1.13
C ALA A 106 13.21 20.39 0.17
N THR A 107 13.33 19.86 -1.05
CA THR A 107 14.35 20.28 -2.02
C THR A 107 13.76 21.04 -3.22
N GLY A 108 12.43 21.01 -3.39
CA GLY A 108 11.75 21.51 -4.58
C GLY A 108 12.02 20.69 -5.84
N ARG A 109 12.73 19.56 -5.75
CA ARG A 109 13.01 18.70 -6.91
C ARG A 109 11.76 18.02 -7.42
N GLU A 110 11.61 18.03 -8.74
CA GLU A 110 10.54 17.35 -9.47
C GLU A 110 11.11 16.16 -10.24
N TYR A 111 10.39 15.05 -10.20
CA TYR A 111 10.64 13.86 -11.00
C TYR A 111 9.37 13.56 -11.76
N ARG A 112 9.46 13.44 -13.08
CA ARG A 112 8.28 13.26 -13.94
C ARG A 112 8.33 11.94 -14.69
N GLY A 113 7.16 11.34 -14.91
CA GLY A 113 7.01 10.13 -15.70
C GLY A 113 7.69 8.91 -15.08
N LEU A 114 7.74 8.81 -13.76
CA LEU A 114 8.27 7.64 -13.04
C LEU A 114 7.33 6.45 -13.18
N ASN A 115 7.83 5.24 -12.87
CA ASN A 115 7.03 4.02 -12.81
C ASN A 115 6.43 3.61 -14.17
N TYR A 116 7.20 3.67 -15.23
CA TYR A 116 6.88 3.02 -16.48
C TYR A 116 7.68 1.72 -16.62
N LEU A 117 7.12 0.78 -17.36
CA LEU A 117 7.76 -0.50 -17.67
C LEU A 117 8.42 -0.42 -19.05
N THR A 118 9.54 -1.10 -19.16
CA THR A 118 10.18 -1.39 -20.46
C THR A 118 10.45 -2.87 -20.56
N ASP A 119 10.21 -3.41 -21.74
CA ASP A 119 10.56 -4.77 -22.10
C ASP A 119 11.48 -4.73 -23.31
N GLN A 120 12.54 -5.54 -23.30
CA GLN A 120 13.53 -5.65 -24.37
C GLN A 120 14.07 -7.08 -24.44
N GLY A 121 14.60 -7.45 -25.60
CA GLY A 121 15.11 -8.79 -25.82
C GLY A 121 16.33 -9.15 -24.98
N GLU A 122 16.46 -10.43 -24.68
CA GLU A 122 17.54 -11.00 -23.88
C GLU A 122 18.06 -12.29 -24.49
N CYS A 123 19.34 -12.29 -24.88
CA CYS A 123 20.06 -13.45 -25.43
C CYS A 123 21.17 -13.94 -24.49
N GLY A 124 21.29 -13.38 -23.31
CA GLY A 124 22.33 -13.71 -22.36
C GLY A 124 21.96 -14.84 -21.39
N ASN A 125 22.31 -14.64 -20.14
CA ASN A 125 22.00 -15.58 -19.07
C ASN A 125 21.70 -14.82 -17.76
N ALA A 126 21.44 -15.54 -16.68
CA ALA A 126 21.05 -14.96 -15.39
C ALA A 126 22.06 -13.95 -14.78
N TRP A 127 23.29 -13.91 -15.26
CA TRP A 127 24.35 -13.02 -14.76
C TRP A 127 24.71 -11.88 -15.72
N ARG A 128 24.38 -12.03 -17.02
CA ARG A 128 24.80 -11.07 -18.04
C ARG A 128 23.69 -10.81 -19.03
N HIS A 129 23.23 -9.58 -19.08
CA HIS A 129 22.35 -9.10 -20.12
C HIS A 129 23.08 -8.96 -21.45
N VAL A 130 22.55 -9.55 -22.50
CA VAL A 130 23.03 -9.44 -23.87
C VAL A 130 21.83 -9.14 -24.79
N PRO A 131 21.71 -7.93 -25.31
CA PRO A 131 20.60 -7.61 -26.22
C PRO A 131 20.76 -8.40 -27.54
N PRO A 132 19.64 -8.79 -28.18
CA PRO A 132 19.65 -9.36 -29.52
C PRO A 132 20.24 -8.39 -30.53
N ARG A 133 20.68 -8.94 -31.67
CA ARG A 133 21.25 -8.09 -32.76
C ARG A 133 20.22 -7.09 -33.30
N PHE A 134 18.97 -7.48 -33.34
CA PHE A 134 17.83 -6.64 -33.70
C PHE A 134 16.89 -6.61 -32.52
N ASP A 135 17.06 -5.58 -31.69
CA ASP A 135 16.26 -5.42 -30.48
C ASP A 135 15.22 -4.31 -30.69
N ARG A 136 14.05 -4.50 -30.07
CA ARG A 136 13.01 -3.50 -29.99
C ARG A 136 12.58 -3.34 -28.54
N VAL A 137 12.71 -2.11 -28.04
CA VAL A 137 12.25 -1.78 -26.70
C VAL A 137 10.75 -1.47 -26.74
N TYR A 138 9.97 -2.22 -26.00
CA TYR A 138 8.57 -1.94 -25.75
C TYR A 138 8.42 -1.11 -24.47
N SER A 139 7.46 -0.22 -24.42
CA SER A 139 7.29 0.66 -23.28
C SER A 139 5.81 0.88 -22.96
N SER A 140 5.47 0.86 -21.66
CA SER A 140 4.12 1.16 -21.19
C SER A 140 3.74 2.65 -21.25
N LEU A 141 4.64 3.53 -21.68
CA LEU A 141 4.37 4.98 -21.75
C LEU A 141 3.19 5.37 -22.64
N GLY A 142 2.90 4.57 -23.67
CA GLY A 142 1.79 4.78 -24.60
C GLY A 142 0.45 4.15 -24.17
N VAL A 143 0.42 3.46 -23.04
CA VAL A 143 -0.75 2.74 -22.56
C VAL A 143 -1.62 3.64 -21.69
N ALA A 144 -2.95 3.53 -21.78
CA ALA A 144 -3.86 4.21 -20.88
C ALA A 144 -4.08 3.38 -19.60
N ALA A 145 -4.08 4.03 -18.46
CA ALA A 145 -4.34 3.39 -17.18
C ALA A 145 -5.73 3.78 -16.65
N ARG A 146 -6.37 2.84 -15.96
CA ARG A 146 -7.53 3.10 -15.12
C ARG A 146 -7.02 3.47 -13.72
N VAL A 147 -7.25 4.70 -13.30
CA VAL A 147 -6.79 5.22 -12.01
C VAL A 147 -7.96 5.33 -11.06
N ALA A 148 -7.84 4.74 -9.87
CA ALA A 148 -8.86 4.75 -8.84
C ALA A 148 -8.28 4.97 -7.43
N VAL A 149 -9.05 5.64 -6.58
CA VAL A 149 -8.74 5.72 -5.15
C VAL A 149 -9.22 4.44 -4.48
N VAL A 150 -8.31 3.70 -3.86
CA VAL A 150 -8.60 2.45 -3.13
C VAL A 150 -8.76 2.73 -1.64
N GLU A 151 -7.92 3.60 -1.09
CA GLU A 151 -7.97 3.95 0.33
C GLU A 151 -7.75 5.46 0.52
N SER A 152 -8.52 6.05 1.45
CA SER A 152 -8.43 7.47 1.77
C SER A 152 -8.39 7.64 3.29
N GLY A 153 -7.28 8.16 3.80
CA GLY A 153 -7.13 8.41 5.23
C GLY A 153 -5.94 9.32 5.55
N PRO A 154 -5.84 9.75 6.81
CA PRO A 154 -4.80 10.68 7.25
C PRO A 154 -3.43 10.03 7.39
N LEU A 155 -3.36 8.72 7.60
CA LEU A 155 -2.10 7.98 7.77
C LEU A 155 -1.65 7.33 6.48
N VAL A 156 -2.60 6.73 5.75
CA VAL A 156 -2.37 6.03 4.48
C VAL A 156 -3.47 6.41 3.51
N SER A 157 -3.09 6.72 2.29
CA SER A 157 -3.99 6.80 1.14
C SER A 157 -3.37 5.99 0.00
N VAL A 158 -4.22 5.31 -0.77
CA VAL A 158 -3.80 4.45 -1.87
C VAL A 158 -4.56 4.85 -3.13
N ILE A 159 -3.80 5.14 -4.17
CA ILE A 159 -4.30 5.31 -5.53
C ILE A 159 -3.74 4.16 -6.36
N GLU A 160 -4.62 3.40 -6.98
CA GLU A 160 -4.30 2.29 -7.86
C GLU A 160 -4.33 2.75 -9.31
N ALA A 161 -3.32 2.33 -10.09
CA ALA A 161 -3.27 2.50 -11.53
C ALA A 161 -3.16 1.12 -12.16
N GLU A 162 -4.21 0.70 -12.88
CA GLU A 162 -4.29 -0.59 -13.57
C GLU A 162 -4.19 -0.35 -15.07
N TYR A 163 -3.31 -1.07 -15.75
CA TYR A 163 -3.16 -1.01 -17.20
C TYR A 163 -2.71 -2.36 -17.75
N GLU A 164 -3.05 -2.61 -19.02
CA GLU A 164 -2.60 -3.77 -19.78
C GLU A 164 -1.42 -3.34 -20.66
N PHE A 165 -0.31 -4.06 -20.56
CA PHE A 165 0.88 -3.81 -21.34
C PHE A 165 1.26 -5.08 -22.10
N GLU A 166 1.11 -5.02 -23.43
CA GLU A 166 1.42 -6.14 -24.30
C GLU A 166 2.92 -6.19 -24.59
N VAL A 167 3.48 -7.35 -24.36
CA VAL A 167 4.87 -7.68 -24.69
C VAL A 167 4.87 -8.92 -25.61
N PRO A 168 5.81 -9.06 -26.55
CA PRO A 168 5.91 -10.23 -27.38
C PRO A 168 6.31 -11.46 -26.53
N GLU A 169 5.70 -12.62 -26.85
CA GLU A 169 6.03 -13.89 -26.20
C GLU A 169 7.43 -14.37 -26.64
N ASP A 170 7.82 -14.08 -27.86
CA ASP A 170 9.13 -14.44 -28.42
C ASP A 170 9.58 -13.35 -29.42
N TYR A 171 10.89 -13.18 -29.52
CA TYR A 171 11.49 -12.39 -30.60
C TYR A 171 11.61 -13.32 -31.79
N GLY A 172 10.55 -13.39 -32.59
CA GLY A 172 10.55 -14.19 -33.81
C GLY A 172 11.70 -13.79 -34.74
N ASP A 173 12.26 -14.79 -35.40
CA ASP A 173 13.35 -14.67 -36.38
C ASP A 173 13.02 -13.69 -37.52
#